data_58afda42e6c4793d9f83455e320a63c4
#
_entry.id   58afda42e6c4793d9f83455e320a63c4
#
_cell.length_a   1.000
_cell.length_b   1.000
_cell.length_c   1.000
_cell.angle_alpha   90.00
_cell.angle_beta   90.00
_cell.angle_gamma   90.00
#
_symmetry.space_group_name_H-M   'P 1'
#
loop_
_entity.id
_entity.type
_entity.pdbx_description
1 polymer ?
#
loop_
_entity_poly.entity_id
_entity_poly.type
_entity_poly.pdbx_seq_one_letter_code
_entity_poly.pdbx_strand_id
1 'polypeptide(L)'
;GTKGKTTTTYLVKSILEHAGHKVGLVGTIEAVIGQEHIPANNTTPESYVLQEYFAKMVEAGCDTVVMEVSSQGLMLHRTQGFVFDYGIFTNIEPDHIGPLEHKDFADYMHCKGLLFKQCRVGIVNCDDAHYQDVIRDHTCKIETFGFAENADYRAQDLKLISGAGFLGI
;
A
#
# COMPACT_ATOMS: atom_id res chain seq x y z
N GLY A 1 4.10 -3.53 1.05
CA GLY A 1 5.49 -3.99 1.06
C GLY A 1 6.24 -3.64 2.35
N THR A 2 7.43 -4.20 2.55
CA THR A 2 8.32 -3.82 3.66
C THR A 2 8.84 -2.42 3.45
N LYS A 3 9.34 -2.12 2.26
CA LYS A 3 9.87 -0.81 1.85
C LYS A 3 8.99 -0.16 0.78
N GLY A 4 9.07 1.17 0.67
CA GLY A 4 8.46 1.93 -0.41
C GLY A 4 6.95 2.22 -0.27
N LYS A 5 6.28 1.83 0.80
CA LYS A 5 4.85 2.12 1.00
C LYS A 5 4.56 3.62 0.88
N THR A 6 5.21 4.42 1.69
CA THR A 6 5.04 5.88 1.72
C THR A 6 5.31 6.52 0.35
N THR A 7 6.43 6.16 -0.28
CA THR A 7 6.75 6.66 -1.63
C THR A 7 5.66 6.30 -2.64
N THR A 8 5.21 5.04 -2.63
CA THR A 8 4.17 4.56 -3.55
C THR A 8 2.85 5.30 -3.33
N THR A 9 2.43 5.50 -2.09
CA THR A 9 1.16 6.19 -1.80
C THR A 9 1.19 7.65 -2.23
N TYR A 10 2.29 8.36 -2.01
CA TYR A 10 2.43 9.76 -2.48
C TYR A 10 2.49 9.85 -4.01
N LEU A 11 3.17 8.92 -4.70
CA LEU A 11 3.19 8.88 -6.17
C LEU A 11 1.80 8.58 -6.73
N VAL A 12 1.09 7.60 -6.21
CA VAL A 12 -0.29 7.26 -6.63
C VAL A 12 -1.22 8.45 -6.39
N LYS A 13 -1.14 9.07 -5.19
CA LYS A 13 -1.90 10.30 -4.89
C LYS A 13 -1.64 11.38 -5.93
N SER A 14 -0.37 11.68 -6.21
CA SER A 14 0.00 12.71 -7.19
C SER A 14 -0.55 12.41 -8.59
N ILE A 15 -0.46 11.16 -9.06
CA ILE A 15 -0.99 10.75 -10.37
C ILE A 15 -2.51 10.94 -10.43
N LEU A 16 -3.23 10.50 -9.40
CA LEU A 16 -4.69 10.63 -9.35
C LEU A 16 -5.14 12.09 -9.27
N GLU A 17 -4.43 12.94 -8.52
CA GLU A 17 -4.71 14.39 -8.47
C GLU A 17 -4.48 15.07 -9.82
N HIS A 18 -3.42 14.71 -10.55
CA HIS A 18 -3.21 15.19 -11.91
C HIS A 18 -4.29 14.70 -12.89
N ALA A 19 -4.92 13.58 -12.62
CA ALA A 19 -6.08 13.08 -13.37
C ALA A 19 -7.41 13.75 -12.98
N GLY A 20 -7.40 14.66 -12.01
CA GLY A 20 -8.56 15.44 -11.58
C GLY A 20 -9.32 14.88 -10.37
N HIS A 21 -8.81 13.83 -9.72
CA HIS A 21 -9.39 13.29 -8.50
C HIS A 21 -9.06 14.14 -7.27
N LYS A 22 -9.97 14.12 -6.30
CA LYS A 22 -9.72 14.66 -4.95
C LYS A 22 -9.32 13.53 -4.03
N VAL A 23 -8.03 13.45 -3.70
CA VAL A 23 -7.44 12.29 -3.05
C VAL A 23 -7.16 12.54 -1.58
N GLY A 24 -7.78 11.73 -0.70
CA GLY A 24 -7.36 11.60 0.70
C GLY A 24 -6.15 10.67 0.83
N LEU A 25 -5.28 10.93 1.80
CA LEU A 25 -4.13 10.09 2.12
C LEU A 25 -4.17 9.65 3.58
N VAL A 26 -3.79 8.39 3.83
CA VAL A 26 -3.50 7.89 5.19
C VAL A 26 -2.17 7.15 5.15
N GLY A 27 -1.20 7.59 5.93
CA GLY A 27 0.13 6.98 5.86
C GLY A 27 0.98 7.18 7.11
N THR A 28 2.22 6.76 7.01
CA THR A 28 3.21 6.78 8.11
C THR A 28 3.56 8.21 8.56
N ILE A 29 3.53 9.17 7.64
CA ILE A 29 3.89 10.57 7.94
C ILE A 29 2.67 11.31 8.48
N GLU A 30 1.54 11.20 7.77
CA GLU A 30 0.34 12.00 8.04
C GLU A 30 -0.91 11.39 7.42
N ALA A 31 -2.07 11.88 7.83
CA ALA A 31 -3.29 11.80 7.05
C ALA A 31 -3.57 13.17 6.40
N VAL A 32 -3.97 13.17 5.12
CA VAL A 32 -4.36 14.37 4.36
C VAL A 32 -5.84 14.27 4.01
N ILE A 33 -6.61 15.25 4.49
CA ILE A 33 -8.06 15.33 4.32
C ILE A 33 -8.41 16.69 3.73
N GLY A 34 -8.58 16.75 2.41
CA GLY A 34 -8.71 18.04 1.72
C GLY A 34 -7.45 18.90 1.90
N GLN A 35 -7.55 19.99 2.67
CA GLN A 35 -6.42 20.86 2.99
C GLN A 35 -5.85 20.63 4.41
N GLU A 36 -6.46 19.73 5.18
CA GLU A 36 -6.03 19.42 6.52
C GLU A 36 -4.94 18.34 6.50
N HIS A 37 -3.84 18.59 7.25
CA HIS A 37 -2.72 17.68 7.43
C HIS A 37 -2.65 17.25 8.90
N ILE A 38 -2.87 16.00 9.19
CA ILE A 38 -2.90 15.42 10.54
C ILE A 38 -1.67 14.52 10.71
N PRO A 39 -0.71 14.84 11.59
CA PRO A 39 0.44 13.98 11.85
C PRO A 39 0.01 12.58 12.28
N ALA A 40 0.63 11.55 11.71
CA ALA A 40 0.28 10.17 11.99
C ALA A 40 0.91 9.67 13.29
N ASN A 41 0.12 8.93 14.08
CA ASN A 41 0.62 8.15 15.21
C ASN A 41 1.00 6.71 14.81
N ASN A 42 0.33 6.18 13.80
CA ASN A 42 0.52 4.83 13.26
C ASN A 42 0.39 4.86 11.74
N THR A 43 1.15 4.01 11.06
CA THR A 43 1.05 3.83 9.59
C THR A 43 -0.39 3.51 9.15
N THR A 44 -1.05 2.62 9.90
CA THR A 44 -2.46 2.27 9.72
C THR A 44 -3.17 2.57 11.04
N PRO A 45 -4.00 3.59 11.12
CA PRO A 45 -4.72 3.96 12.34
C PRO A 45 -5.65 2.85 12.86
N GLU A 46 -6.08 2.98 14.11
CA GLU A 46 -7.12 2.13 14.68
C GLU A 46 -8.44 2.28 13.90
N SER A 47 -9.25 1.23 13.89
CA SER A 47 -10.46 1.16 13.05
C SER A 47 -11.39 2.36 13.22
N TYR A 48 -11.59 2.82 14.45
CA TYR A 48 -12.43 3.98 14.73
C TYR A 48 -11.88 5.26 14.09
N VAL A 49 -10.58 5.54 14.28
CA VAL A 49 -9.91 6.71 13.72
C VAL A 49 -9.91 6.67 12.19
N LEU A 50 -9.74 5.48 11.62
CA LEU A 50 -9.77 5.29 10.16
C LEU A 50 -11.15 5.62 9.59
N GLN A 51 -12.22 5.18 10.25
CA GLN A 51 -13.60 5.51 9.84
C GLN A 51 -13.91 7.01 10.00
N GLU A 52 -13.40 7.64 11.06
CA GLU A 52 -13.50 9.09 11.24
C GLU A 52 -12.80 9.85 10.10
N TYR A 53 -11.60 9.41 9.69
CA TYR A 53 -10.89 10.01 8.56
C TYR A 53 -11.67 9.85 7.27
N PHE A 54 -12.24 8.67 7.00
CA PHE A 54 -13.06 8.45 5.81
C PHE A 54 -14.31 9.36 5.79
N ALA A 55 -14.99 9.51 6.92
CA ALA A 55 -16.12 10.42 7.02
C ALA A 55 -15.71 11.88 6.71
N LYS A 56 -14.62 12.36 7.31
CA LYS A 56 -14.08 13.71 7.04
C LYS A 56 -13.63 13.86 5.57
N MET A 57 -13.06 12.82 4.96
CA MET A 57 -12.68 12.85 3.53
C MET A 57 -13.90 12.99 2.63
N VAL A 58 -14.99 12.30 2.93
CA VAL A 58 -16.27 12.45 2.20
C VAL A 58 -16.80 13.88 2.36
N GLU A 59 -16.81 14.43 3.58
CA GLU A 59 -17.24 15.81 3.84
C GLU A 59 -16.35 16.84 3.10
N ALA A 60 -15.04 16.58 3.00
CA ALA A 60 -14.11 17.40 2.24
C ALA A 60 -14.24 17.23 0.72
N GLY A 61 -15.10 16.30 0.26
CA GLY A 61 -15.36 16.02 -1.15
C GLY A 61 -14.25 15.18 -1.82
N CYS A 62 -13.48 14.40 -1.06
CA CYS A 62 -12.57 13.41 -1.61
C CYS A 62 -13.39 12.28 -2.27
N ASP A 63 -13.02 11.92 -3.49
CA ASP A 63 -13.61 10.80 -4.25
C ASP A 63 -12.74 9.53 -4.20
N THR A 64 -11.51 9.67 -3.75
CA THR A 64 -10.52 8.59 -3.72
C THR A 64 -9.70 8.67 -2.44
N VAL A 65 -9.34 7.52 -1.90
CA VAL A 65 -8.42 7.40 -0.75
C VAL A 65 -7.25 6.51 -1.11
N VAL A 66 -6.04 6.98 -0.87
CA VAL A 66 -4.82 6.19 -0.95
C VAL A 66 -4.27 5.99 0.45
N MET A 67 -3.96 4.74 0.84
CA MET A 67 -3.46 4.51 2.18
C MET A 67 -2.35 3.47 2.26
N GLU A 68 -1.48 3.65 3.24
CA GLU A 68 -0.52 2.63 3.63
C GLU A 68 -1.21 1.59 4.54
N VAL A 69 -1.04 0.33 4.21
CA VAL A 69 -1.54 -0.79 5.02
C VAL A 69 -0.37 -1.59 5.55
N SER A 70 -0.18 -1.55 6.87
CA SER A 70 0.84 -2.33 7.56
C SER A 70 0.36 -3.77 7.79
N SER A 71 1.29 -4.73 7.88
CA SER A 71 0.97 -6.11 8.24
C SER A 71 0.34 -6.21 9.63
N GLN A 72 0.81 -5.39 10.57
CA GLN A 72 0.22 -5.29 11.90
C GLN A 72 -1.22 -4.73 11.85
N GLY A 73 -1.48 -3.73 11.01
CA GLY A 73 -2.84 -3.21 10.81
C GLY A 73 -3.80 -4.27 10.26
N LEU A 74 -3.34 -5.13 9.37
CA LEU A 74 -4.11 -6.27 8.88
C LEU A 74 -4.30 -7.34 9.95
N MET A 75 -3.23 -7.71 10.67
CA MET A 75 -3.26 -8.68 11.77
C MET A 75 -4.25 -8.26 12.88
N LEU A 76 -4.28 -6.98 13.21
CA LEU A 76 -5.15 -6.41 14.23
C LEU A 76 -6.54 -5.99 13.68
N HIS A 77 -6.87 -6.38 12.46
CA HIS A 77 -8.17 -6.09 11.81
C HIS A 77 -8.54 -4.60 11.72
N ARG A 78 -7.56 -3.68 11.72
CA ARG A 78 -7.80 -2.24 11.67
C ARG A 78 -8.51 -1.78 10.40
N THR A 79 -8.35 -2.54 9.31
CA THR A 79 -8.98 -2.26 8.01
C THR A 79 -10.26 -3.08 7.77
N GLN A 80 -10.75 -3.81 8.75
CA GLN A 80 -11.95 -4.63 8.58
C GLN A 80 -13.22 -3.76 8.42
N GLY A 81 -14.13 -4.21 7.58
CA GLY A 81 -15.42 -3.54 7.36
C GLY A 81 -15.56 -2.82 6.02
N PHE A 82 -14.49 -2.74 5.22
CA PHE A 82 -14.54 -2.24 3.85
C PHE A 82 -13.62 -3.07 2.94
N VAL A 83 -13.77 -2.89 1.64
CA VAL A 83 -12.98 -3.59 0.59
C VAL A 83 -12.23 -2.54 -0.21
N PHE A 84 -10.94 -2.74 -0.39
CA PHE A 84 -10.12 -1.90 -1.28
C PHE A 84 -10.45 -2.22 -2.74
N ASP A 85 -10.49 -1.23 -3.61
CA ASP A 85 -10.57 -1.50 -5.05
C ASP A 85 -9.24 -2.10 -5.55
N TYR A 86 -8.11 -1.57 -5.05
CA TYR A 86 -6.76 -2.04 -5.40
C TYR A 86 -5.92 -2.27 -4.15
N GLY A 87 -5.23 -3.41 -4.11
CA GLY A 87 -4.20 -3.70 -3.11
C GLY A 87 -2.83 -3.84 -3.78
N ILE A 88 -1.84 -3.03 -3.38
CA ILE A 88 -0.52 -3.01 -4.02
C ILE A 88 0.52 -3.68 -3.12
N PHE A 89 1.27 -4.65 -3.68
CA PHE A 89 2.42 -5.28 -3.04
C PHE A 89 3.71 -4.92 -3.77
N THR A 90 4.64 -4.29 -3.07
CA THR A 90 5.92 -3.84 -3.65
C THR A 90 7.06 -4.81 -3.39
N ASN A 91 7.23 -5.29 -2.15
CA ASN A 91 8.32 -6.18 -1.73
C ASN A 91 8.08 -6.74 -0.33
N ILE A 92 8.84 -7.78 0.02
CA ILE A 92 8.95 -8.24 1.40
C ILE A 92 10.37 -8.67 1.72
N GLU A 93 10.84 -8.26 2.90
CA GLU A 93 12.12 -8.66 3.50
C GLU A 93 11.89 -9.01 4.97
N PRO A 94 12.74 -9.84 5.60
CA PRO A 94 12.66 -10.11 7.03
C PRO A 94 12.74 -8.80 7.84
N ASP A 95 11.64 -8.43 8.46
CA ASP A 95 11.48 -7.22 9.26
C ASP A 95 10.29 -7.43 10.21
N HIS A 96 10.15 -6.60 11.24
CA HIS A 96 9.01 -6.68 12.16
C HIS A 96 8.80 -8.06 12.80
N ILE A 97 9.89 -8.75 13.14
CA ILE A 97 9.85 -10.05 13.84
C ILE A 97 10.29 -9.83 15.27
N GLY A 98 9.42 -10.09 16.23
CA GLY A 98 9.70 -9.88 17.64
C GLY A 98 8.53 -10.13 18.58
N PRO A 99 8.73 -10.04 19.90
CA PRO A 99 7.71 -10.41 20.90
C PRO A 99 6.40 -9.61 20.82
N LEU A 100 6.43 -8.38 20.28
CA LEU A 100 5.26 -7.50 20.12
C LEU A 100 4.89 -7.28 18.65
N GLU A 101 5.49 -8.03 17.74
CA GLU A 101 5.28 -7.95 16.31
C GLU A 101 4.88 -9.34 15.75
N HIS A 102 5.43 -9.71 14.59
CA HIS A 102 5.18 -11.05 14.02
C HIS A 102 6.08 -12.10 14.69
N LYS A 103 5.56 -13.30 14.90
CA LYS A 103 6.31 -14.40 15.55
C LYS A 103 7.48 -14.90 14.70
N ASP A 104 7.33 -14.86 13.38
CA ASP A 104 8.31 -15.27 12.39
C ASP A 104 8.03 -14.66 11.01
N PHE A 105 8.91 -14.91 10.05
CA PHE A 105 8.78 -14.39 8.70
C PHE A 105 7.56 -14.96 7.94
N ALA A 106 7.18 -16.20 8.21
CA ALA A 106 6.00 -16.81 7.60
C ALA A 106 4.71 -16.13 8.08
N ASP A 107 4.61 -15.82 9.38
CA ASP A 107 3.52 -15.03 9.93
C ASP A 107 3.45 -13.61 9.35
N TYR A 108 4.61 -12.98 9.18
CA TYR A 108 4.71 -11.66 8.53
C TYR A 108 4.21 -11.69 7.10
N MET A 109 4.62 -12.69 6.29
CA MET A 109 4.13 -12.90 4.92
C MET A 109 2.63 -13.15 4.90
N HIS A 110 2.15 -14.05 5.77
CA HIS A 110 0.72 -14.35 5.89
C HIS A 110 -0.10 -13.10 6.20
N CYS A 111 0.31 -12.31 7.20
CA CYS A 111 -0.39 -11.07 7.56
C CYS A 111 -0.42 -10.04 6.42
N LYS A 112 0.67 -9.92 5.63
CA LYS A 112 0.64 -9.08 4.42
C LYS A 112 -0.32 -9.62 3.37
N GLY A 113 -0.43 -10.92 3.23
CA GLY A 113 -1.33 -11.62 2.31
C GLY A 113 -2.82 -11.34 2.58
N LEU A 114 -3.19 -10.99 3.82
CA LEU A 114 -4.57 -10.66 4.16
C LEU A 114 -5.14 -9.50 3.34
N LEU A 115 -4.30 -8.59 2.84
CA LEU A 115 -4.72 -7.53 1.92
C LEU A 115 -5.42 -8.09 0.68
N PHE A 116 -4.93 -9.22 0.14
CA PHE A 116 -5.45 -9.84 -1.09
C PHE A 116 -6.73 -10.66 -0.87
N LYS A 117 -7.19 -10.76 0.37
CA LYS A 117 -8.55 -11.21 0.73
C LYS A 117 -9.51 -10.05 0.92
N GLN A 118 -9.00 -8.82 0.96
CA GLN A 118 -9.75 -7.60 1.25
C GLN A 118 -9.67 -6.57 0.11
N CYS A 119 -9.21 -6.95 -1.08
CA CYS A 119 -9.22 -6.08 -2.26
C CYS A 119 -9.91 -6.76 -3.46
N ARG A 120 -10.33 -5.95 -4.45
CA ARG A 120 -10.90 -6.43 -5.71
C ARG A 120 -9.83 -6.86 -6.70
N VAL A 121 -8.75 -6.05 -6.78
CA VAL A 121 -7.60 -6.30 -7.65
C VAL A 121 -6.32 -6.17 -6.84
N GLY A 122 -5.48 -7.18 -6.88
CA GLY A 122 -4.13 -7.17 -6.32
C GLY A 122 -3.10 -6.84 -7.40
N ILE A 123 -2.35 -5.75 -7.22
CA ILE A 123 -1.24 -5.35 -8.09
C ILE A 123 0.06 -5.76 -7.42
N VAL A 124 0.79 -6.71 -7.99
CA VAL A 124 1.84 -7.45 -7.28
C VAL A 124 3.16 -7.38 -8.03
N ASN A 125 4.22 -6.98 -7.33
CA ASN A 125 5.59 -7.06 -7.85
C ASN A 125 6.01 -8.53 -7.98
N CYS A 126 6.09 -9.04 -9.20
CA CYS A 126 6.48 -10.42 -9.47
C CYS A 126 8.00 -10.65 -9.48
N ASP A 127 8.81 -9.61 -9.35
CA ASP A 127 10.25 -9.73 -9.19
C ASP A 127 10.66 -10.03 -7.73
N ASP A 128 9.74 -9.87 -6.78
CA ASP A 128 9.96 -10.26 -5.38
C ASP A 128 9.93 -11.78 -5.24
N ALA A 129 10.97 -12.36 -4.62
CA ALA A 129 11.12 -13.82 -4.51
C ALA A 129 9.97 -14.51 -3.74
N HIS A 130 9.27 -13.77 -2.89
CA HIS A 130 8.21 -14.31 -2.01
C HIS A 130 6.80 -13.92 -2.45
N TYR A 131 6.63 -13.27 -3.61
CA TYR A 131 5.32 -12.76 -4.00
C TYR A 131 4.25 -13.86 -4.06
N GLN A 132 4.59 -15.05 -4.55
CA GLN A 132 3.66 -16.18 -4.65
C GLN A 132 3.20 -16.67 -3.28
N ASP A 133 4.10 -16.66 -2.29
CA ASP A 133 3.75 -17.03 -0.91
C ASP A 133 2.83 -15.99 -0.27
N VAL A 134 3.09 -14.71 -0.53
CA VAL A 134 2.24 -13.61 -0.01
C VAL A 134 0.83 -13.67 -0.57
N ILE A 135 0.67 -13.99 -1.86
CA ILE A 135 -0.66 -14.05 -2.50
C ILE A 135 -1.30 -15.43 -2.46
N ARG A 136 -0.68 -16.43 -1.83
CA ARG A 136 -1.11 -17.85 -1.86
C ARG A 136 -2.62 -18.04 -1.63
N ASP A 137 -3.19 -17.31 -0.67
CA ASP A 137 -4.60 -17.43 -0.28
C ASP A 137 -5.47 -16.27 -0.79
N HIS A 138 -5.07 -15.61 -1.87
CA HIS A 138 -5.83 -14.49 -2.42
C HIS A 138 -7.23 -14.91 -2.90
N THR A 139 -8.17 -13.96 -2.86
CA THR A 139 -9.53 -14.13 -3.38
C THR A 139 -9.88 -13.09 -4.45
N CYS A 140 -8.95 -12.18 -4.73
CA CYS A 140 -9.09 -11.12 -5.72
C CYS A 140 -8.46 -11.49 -7.08
N LYS A 141 -8.73 -10.70 -8.11
CA LYS A 141 -7.96 -10.75 -9.36
C LYS A 141 -6.53 -10.30 -9.07
N ILE A 142 -5.53 -11.02 -9.59
CA ILE A 142 -4.12 -10.61 -9.50
C ILE A 142 -3.67 -10.06 -10.85
N GLU A 143 -2.99 -8.94 -10.81
CA GLU A 143 -2.23 -8.33 -11.90
C GLU A 143 -0.79 -8.12 -11.41
N THR A 144 0.18 -8.46 -12.25
CA THR A 144 1.59 -8.43 -11.90
C THR A 144 2.33 -7.29 -12.57
N PHE A 145 3.32 -6.73 -11.90
CA PHE A 145 4.27 -5.80 -12.48
C PHE A 145 5.70 -6.19 -12.14
N GLY A 146 6.65 -5.81 -12.99
CA GLY A 146 8.07 -6.11 -12.79
C GLY A 146 8.88 -6.03 -14.05
N PHE A 147 10.11 -6.56 -14.01
CA PHE A 147 10.99 -6.73 -15.16
C PHE A 147 10.85 -8.13 -15.78
N ALA A 148 10.30 -9.09 -15.06
CA ALA A 148 10.09 -10.44 -15.51
C ALA A 148 9.29 -10.49 -16.82
N GLU A 149 9.63 -11.42 -17.71
CA GLU A 149 8.99 -11.53 -19.03
C GLU A 149 7.49 -11.84 -18.98
N ASN A 150 7.07 -12.49 -17.92
CA ASN A 150 5.68 -12.89 -17.69
C ASN A 150 4.88 -11.89 -16.85
N ALA A 151 5.42 -10.70 -16.55
CA ALA A 151 4.68 -9.65 -15.87
C ALA A 151 3.59 -9.06 -16.79
N ASP A 152 2.38 -8.84 -16.26
CA ASP A 152 1.29 -8.18 -17.00
C ASP A 152 1.67 -6.74 -17.38
N TYR A 153 2.37 -6.03 -16.48
CA TYR A 153 2.94 -4.71 -16.70
C TYR A 153 4.46 -4.79 -16.60
N ARG A 154 5.11 -4.98 -17.74
CA ARG A 154 6.56 -5.16 -17.81
C ARG A 154 7.29 -3.84 -17.98
N ALA A 155 8.24 -3.53 -17.09
CA ALA A 155 9.19 -2.45 -17.26
C ALA A 155 10.28 -2.86 -18.27
N GLN A 156 10.59 -1.99 -19.24
CA GLN A 156 11.61 -2.19 -20.27
C GLN A 156 12.44 -0.92 -20.43
N ASP A 157 13.63 -1.07 -20.99
CA ASP A 157 14.53 0.04 -21.36
C ASP A 157 14.84 1.00 -20.21
N LEU A 158 15.03 0.45 -18.99
CA LEU A 158 15.37 1.23 -17.80
C LEU A 158 16.68 1.97 -18.00
N LYS A 159 16.66 3.29 -17.89
CA LYS A 159 17.85 4.15 -17.92
C LYS A 159 17.95 4.95 -16.65
N LEU A 160 19.07 4.82 -15.93
CA LEU A 160 19.38 5.70 -14.81
C LEU A 160 19.83 7.05 -15.33
N ILE A 161 19.13 8.10 -14.94
CA ILE A 161 19.49 9.48 -15.27
C ILE A 161 20.00 10.15 -13.99
N SER A 162 21.27 10.59 -13.99
CA SER A 162 21.83 11.40 -12.92
C SER A 162 21.80 12.86 -13.31
N GLY A 163 21.19 13.71 -12.52
CA GLY A 163 21.15 15.17 -12.69
C GLY A 163 21.54 15.88 -11.38
N ALA A 164 21.68 17.19 -11.43
CA ALA A 164 22.09 18.00 -10.28
C ALA A 164 21.14 17.79 -9.08
N GLY A 165 21.48 16.87 -8.20
CA GLY A 165 20.78 16.64 -6.93
C GLY A 165 19.79 15.48 -6.86
N PHE A 166 19.55 14.72 -7.97
CA PHE A 166 18.74 13.49 -7.91
C PHE A 166 19.15 12.43 -8.91
N LEU A 167 18.78 11.19 -8.53
CA LEU A 167 18.74 10.04 -9.42
C LEU A 167 17.31 9.89 -9.92
N GLY A 168 17.11 9.91 -11.24
CA GLY A 168 15.86 9.59 -11.91
C GLY A 168 15.97 8.30 -12.73
N ILE A 169 14.85 7.75 -13.09
CA ILE A 169 14.71 6.58 -13.97
C ILE A 169 13.97 7.01 -15.22
#